data_626911f49f004ef3a50f71a221380f6d
#
_entry.id   626911f49f004ef3a50f71a221380f6d
#
_cell.length_a   1.000
_cell.length_b   1.000
_cell.length_c   1.000
_cell.angle_alpha   90.00
_cell.angle_beta   90.00
_cell.angle_gamma   90.00
#
_symmetry.space_group_name_H-M   'P 1'
#
loop_
_entity.id
_entity.type
_entity.pdbx_description
1 polymer ?
#
loop_
_entity_poly.entity_id
_entity_poly.type
_entity_poly.pdbx_seq_one_letter_code
_entity_poly.pdbx_strand_id
1 'polypeptide(L)'
;MHPEIQKAVDAGKLSAAAGQVLDQLQPGTYVIHKSWGFGQVDSLNFLVSQMTINFKTKKGHSMQLQYAAESLQPISENHILAQKAADAAAVKARAKNDAVGLVRAILDSFGGKATQDQIAQSLAPEVFNETEFKKWWESTKKALKKDGHFAVPTKKGDPVELRDAPVSHADQYLETFKNARQLKDQLNALDQIFKNLAEFSEPATQLASAIATADDQGRKNQRLNPAQALEFLLSRDEIIEKVPALARGADAPTVAQFLLDEKRRLATLIGDLPAAKQKRALAGIPDAFGEEWTSVALSLVTSGSTRVVAESARLLEDKGQIETLITGLDRAIREHSITSEALLWLGREREGVFSELMNPRLLSAIIGALERDQFDETKRDRRLHDLLLNDKELLTDLLEAATHEELRDIMQKLMRTPVFEELNKRSLLGRIIRVYPEMQALVSGESDAKPQTLIVSWESMEKKKAEYDDLVNKKIPENVKEIQVARSYGDLRENFEFKAAKEMQRVLSRRRAETERDLAQARGTDFANPDTAQVSVGTIVTLKETGDGRTDVYTILGAWDGDPDKGIVSYQSALAQALIGHKPGEQVNVPTEHGDRTARIEKIEAYKK
;
A
#
# COMPACT_ATOMS: atom_id res chain seq x y z
N MET A 1 -51.40 42.58 -39.32
CA MET A 1 -50.81 43.72 -38.58
C MET A 1 -51.93 44.50 -37.90
N HIS A 2 -51.79 44.83 -36.62
CA HIS A 2 -52.79 45.60 -35.88
C HIS A 2 -53.04 46.95 -36.57
N PRO A 3 -54.32 47.46 -36.72
CA PRO A 3 -54.61 48.65 -37.50
C PRO A 3 -53.86 49.91 -37.05
N GLU A 4 -53.58 50.09 -35.77
CA GLU A 4 -52.84 51.22 -35.24
C GLU A 4 -51.33 51.15 -35.54
N ILE A 5 -50.78 49.92 -35.63
CA ILE A 5 -49.39 49.70 -36.09
C ILE A 5 -49.26 50.04 -37.59
N GLN A 6 -50.25 49.64 -38.39
CA GLN A 6 -50.27 49.93 -39.82
C GLN A 6 -50.33 51.46 -40.05
N LYS A 7 -51.17 52.17 -39.35
CA LYS A 7 -51.26 53.66 -39.42
C LYS A 7 -49.94 54.33 -39.02
N ALA A 8 -49.23 53.78 -38.01
CA ALA A 8 -47.94 54.33 -37.56
C ALA A 8 -46.82 54.08 -38.58
N VAL A 9 -46.87 52.96 -39.31
CA VAL A 9 -45.96 52.64 -40.44
C VAL A 9 -46.27 53.56 -41.64
N ASP A 10 -47.52 53.69 -42.01
CA ASP A 10 -47.96 54.53 -43.12
C ASP A 10 -47.67 56.02 -42.88
N ALA A 11 -47.71 56.45 -41.64
CA ALA A 11 -47.32 57.81 -41.19
C ALA A 11 -45.82 58.02 -41.06
N GLY A 12 -44.97 57.03 -41.34
CA GLY A 12 -43.52 57.10 -41.25
C GLY A 12 -42.95 57.20 -39.81
N LYS A 13 -43.80 56.94 -38.82
CA LYS A 13 -43.39 56.93 -37.37
C LYS A 13 -42.71 55.62 -36.95
N LEU A 14 -42.92 54.54 -37.72
CA LEU A 14 -42.32 53.22 -37.52
C LEU A 14 -41.78 52.71 -38.86
N SER A 15 -40.67 51.97 -38.85
CA SER A 15 -40.24 51.23 -40.02
C SER A 15 -41.17 50.03 -40.26
N ALA A 16 -41.30 49.60 -41.50
CA ALA A 16 -42.11 48.39 -41.82
C ALA A 16 -41.63 47.16 -41.06
N ALA A 17 -40.34 46.98 -40.88
CA ALA A 17 -39.76 45.90 -40.10
C ALA A 17 -40.13 46.02 -38.60
N ALA A 18 -40.07 47.21 -38.02
CA ALA A 18 -40.52 47.45 -36.65
C ALA A 18 -42.02 47.16 -36.47
N GLY A 19 -42.84 47.53 -37.47
CA GLY A 19 -44.26 47.22 -37.47
C GLY A 19 -44.55 45.72 -37.41
N GLN A 20 -43.81 44.90 -38.15
CA GLN A 20 -43.97 43.42 -38.13
C GLN A 20 -43.60 42.84 -36.76
N VAL A 21 -42.54 43.34 -36.13
CA VAL A 21 -42.14 42.87 -34.79
C VAL A 21 -43.16 43.32 -33.74
N LEU A 22 -43.61 44.57 -33.79
CA LEU A 22 -44.62 45.10 -32.85
C LEU A 22 -45.98 44.39 -32.98
N ASP A 23 -46.34 43.85 -34.14
CA ASP A 23 -47.53 43.06 -34.31
C ASP A 23 -47.52 41.75 -33.51
N GLN A 24 -46.30 41.23 -33.21
CA GLN A 24 -46.07 40.07 -32.35
C GLN A 24 -46.02 40.45 -30.86
N LEU A 25 -45.82 41.72 -30.53
CA LEU A 25 -45.62 42.22 -29.17
C LEU A 25 -46.92 42.79 -28.58
N GLN A 26 -47.98 41.96 -28.61
CA GLN A 26 -49.28 42.34 -28.01
C GLN A 26 -49.25 42.25 -26.48
N PRO A 27 -50.18 42.98 -25.78
CA PRO A 27 -50.30 42.81 -24.35
C PRO A 27 -50.43 41.36 -23.93
N GLY A 28 -49.66 40.94 -22.92
CA GLY A 28 -49.54 39.55 -22.49
C GLY A 28 -48.44 38.75 -23.13
N THR A 29 -47.86 39.22 -24.26
CA THR A 29 -46.72 38.53 -24.92
C THR A 29 -45.47 38.55 -24.03
N TYR A 30 -44.80 37.40 -23.90
CA TYR A 30 -43.53 37.30 -23.22
C TYR A 30 -42.38 37.71 -24.14
N VAL A 31 -41.40 38.40 -23.59
CA VAL A 31 -40.28 38.96 -24.31
C VAL A 31 -38.97 38.81 -23.57
N ILE A 32 -37.85 38.82 -24.32
CA ILE A 32 -36.48 38.93 -23.78
C ILE A 32 -35.87 40.22 -24.30
N HIS A 33 -35.33 41.02 -23.37
CA HIS A 33 -34.55 42.22 -23.66
C HIS A 33 -33.07 41.97 -23.32
N LYS A 34 -32.15 42.42 -24.16
CA LYS A 34 -30.69 42.18 -23.96
C LYS A 34 -30.17 42.63 -22.61
N SER A 35 -30.65 43.73 -22.06
CA SER A 35 -30.18 44.32 -20.80
C SER A 35 -31.13 44.08 -19.63
N TRP A 36 -32.46 44.01 -19.85
CA TRP A 36 -33.46 43.86 -18.80
C TRP A 36 -33.91 42.41 -18.61
N GLY A 37 -33.50 41.52 -19.51
CA GLY A 37 -33.86 40.09 -19.45
C GLY A 37 -35.30 39.82 -19.80
N PHE A 38 -35.87 38.79 -19.12
CA PHE A 38 -37.23 38.31 -19.34
C PHE A 38 -38.29 39.30 -18.79
N GLY A 39 -39.34 39.53 -19.58
CA GLY A 39 -40.46 40.38 -19.23
C GLY A 39 -41.75 39.98 -19.97
N GLN A 40 -42.84 40.64 -19.64
CA GLN A 40 -44.13 40.51 -20.28
C GLN A 40 -44.63 41.90 -20.72
N VAL A 41 -45.15 42.00 -21.91
CA VAL A 41 -45.77 43.24 -22.41
C VAL A 41 -47.04 43.47 -21.63
N ASP A 42 -47.13 44.64 -21.00
CA ASP A 42 -48.27 45.05 -20.21
C ASP A 42 -49.27 45.83 -21.07
N SER A 43 -48.81 46.87 -21.76
CA SER A 43 -49.69 47.69 -22.60
C SER A 43 -48.89 48.39 -23.72
N LEU A 44 -49.62 48.70 -24.82
CA LEU A 44 -49.15 49.55 -25.90
C LEU A 44 -49.98 50.84 -25.92
N ASN A 45 -49.30 51.97 -25.98
CA ASN A 45 -49.91 53.28 -26.13
C ASN A 45 -49.41 53.96 -27.40
N PHE A 46 -50.22 53.90 -28.46
CA PHE A 46 -49.88 54.46 -29.77
C PHE A 46 -49.94 56.01 -29.78
N LEU A 47 -50.70 56.65 -28.88
CA LEU A 47 -50.78 58.10 -28.82
C LEU A 47 -49.45 58.75 -28.43
N VAL A 48 -48.74 58.14 -27.49
CA VAL A 48 -47.39 58.59 -27.03
C VAL A 48 -46.24 57.74 -27.58
N SER A 49 -46.56 56.83 -28.50
CA SER A 49 -45.59 55.92 -29.13
C SER A 49 -44.74 55.13 -28.13
N GLN A 50 -45.35 54.62 -27.07
CA GLN A 50 -44.68 53.90 -25.99
C GLN A 50 -45.31 52.53 -25.73
N MET A 51 -44.47 51.58 -25.29
CA MET A 51 -44.85 50.28 -24.78
C MET A 51 -44.43 50.16 -23.33
N THR A 52 -45.26 49.59 -22.51
CA THR A 52 -44.97 49.27 -21.10
C THR A 52 -44.69 47.78 -20.95
N ILE A 53 -43.58 47.41 -20.31
CA ILE A 53 -43.17 46.03 -20.09
C ILE A 53 -42.91 45.81 -18.63
N ASN A 54 -43.41 44.71 -18.11
CA ASN A 54 -43.12 44.22 -16.78
C ASN A 54 -41.93 43.25 -16.81
N PHE A 55 -40.72 43.78 -16.62
CA PHE A 55 -39.54 42.96 -16.44
C PHE A 55 -39.47 42.43 -15.00
N LYS A 56 -38.79 41.28 -14.83
CA LYS A 56 -38.57 40.71 -13.51
C LYS A 56 -37.83 41.67 -12.56
N THR A 57 -36.91 42.43 -13.06
CA THR A 57 -36.10 43.43 -12.32
C THR A 57 -36.80 44.78 -12.15
N LYS A 58 -37.74 45.12 -13.04
CA LYS A 58 -38.41 46.43 -13.04
C LYS A 58 -39.80 46.31 -13.64
N LYS A 59 -40.84 46.48 -12.84
CA LYS A 59 -42.23 46.55 -13.31
C LYS A 59 -42.53 47.93 -13.93
N GLY A 60 -43.44 47.98 -14.91
CA GLY A 60 -43.91 49.19 -15.54
C GLY A 60 -42.82 49.96 -16.31
N HIS A 61 -41.86 49.25 -16.87
CA HIS A 61 -40.79 49.90 -17.67
C HIS A 61 -41.36 50.36 -19.02
N SER A 62 -41.35 51.67 -19.24
CA SER A 62 -41.81 52.25 -20.50
C SER A 62 -40.66 52.48 -21.45
N MET A 63 -40.85 52.10 -22.73
CA MET A 63 -39.89 52.35 -23.83
C MET A 63 -40.59 52.75 -25.11
N GLN A 64 -39.88 53.49 -25.99
CA GLN A 64 -40.40 53.91 -27.31
C GLN A 64 -40.66 52.70 -28.20
N LEU A 65 -41.76 52.70 -28.97
CA LEU A 65 -42.15 51.59 -29.82
C LEU A 65 -41.06 51.18 -30.83
N GLN A 66 -40.39 52.14 -31.47
CA GLN A 66 -39.29 51.84 -32.38
C GLN A 66 -38.15 51.09 -31.67
N TYR A 67 -37.74 51.55 -30.48
CA TYR A 67 -36.68 50.92 -29.67
C TYR A 67 -37.13 49.55 -29.13
N ALA A 68 -38.40 49.44 -28.76
CA ALA A 68 -38.97 48.17 -28.34
C ALA A 68 -38.91 47.11 -29.44
N ALA A 69 -39.22 47.48 -30.67
CA ALA A 69 -39.14 46.56 -31.83
C ALA A 69 -37.72 46.12 -32.14
N GLU A 70 -36.70 46.96 -31.86
CA GLU A 70 -35.28 46.65 -32.11
C GLU A 70 -34.64 45.88 -30.99
N SER A 71 -35.14 46.00 -29.75
CA SER A 71 -34.47 45.50 -28.55
C SER A 71 -35.18 44.32 -27.89
N LEU A 72 -36.45 44.10 -28.19
CA LEU A 72 -37.25 42.99 -27.65
C LEU A 72 -37.34 41.84 -28.63
N GLN A 73 -37.13 40.64 -28.12
CA GLN A 73 -37.34 39.39 -28.83
C GLN A 73 -38.60 38.75 -28.26
N PRO A 74 -39.69 38.60 -29.04
CA PRO A 74 -40.85 37.85 -28.60
C PRO A 74 -40.49 36.38 -28.45
N ILE A 75 -41.02 35.73 -27.42
CA ILE A 75 -40.88 34.32 -27.21
C ILE A 75 -42.24 33.66 -27.13
N SER A 76 -42.30 32.37 -27.59
CA SER A 76 -43.52 31.60 -27.57
C SER A 76 -43.90 31.20 -26.14
N GLU A 77 -45.17 30.85 -25.93
CA GLU A 77 -45.66 30.28 -24.66
C GLU A 77 -44.95 28.96 -24.29
N ASN A 78 -44.43 28.24 -25.30
CA ASN A 78 -43.66 27.01 -25.11
C ASN A 78 -42.23 27.25 -24.61
N HIS A 79 -41.73 28.48 -24.66
CA HIS A 79 -40.43 28.82 -24.17
C HIS A 79 -40.35 28.62 -22.65
N ILE A 80 -39.28 27.98 -22.15
CA ILE A 80 -39.15 27.61 -20.72
C ILE A 80 -39.36 28.79 -19.76
N LEU A 81 -38.90 30.00 -20.11
CA LEU A 81 -39.10 31.19 -19.32
C LEU A 81 -40.58 31.62 -19.22
N ALA A 82 -41.34 31.44 -20.32
CA ALA A 82 -42.77 31.71 -20.35
C ALA A 82 -43.54 30.67 -19.51
N GLN A 83 -43.24 29.38 -19.69
CA GLN A 83 -43.83 28.29 -18.91
C GLN A 83 -43.58 28.50 -17.40
N LYS A 84 -42.35 28.86 -17.01
CA LYS A 84 -41.98 29.15 -15.62
C LYS A 84 -42.73 30.36 -15.05
N ALA A 85 -42.92 31.39 -15.85
CA ALA A 85 -43.65 32.59 -15.42
C ALA A 85 -45.18 32.30 -15.26
N ALA A 86 -45.75 31.42 -16.09
CA ALA A 86 -47.11 30.99 -15.99
C ALA A 86 -47.37 30.07 -14.79
N ASP A 87 -46.57 29.03 -14.63
CA ASP A 87 -46.70 28.07 -13.52
C ASP A 87 -45.32 27.45 -13.15
N ALA A 88 -44.64 28.04 -12.21
CA ALA A 88 -43.35 27.55 -11.69
C ALA A 88 -43.50 26.19 -10.98
N ALA A 89 -44.66 25.91 -10.37
CA ALA A 89 -44.90 24.66 -9.66
C ALA A 89 -45.01 23.48 -10.65
N ALA A 90 -45.70 23.69 -11.80
CA ALA A 90 -45.74 22.70 -12.87
C ALA A 90 -44.36 22.39 -13.47
N VAL A 91 -43.55 23.42 -13.67
CA VAL A 91 -42.15 23.23 -14.14
C VAL A 91 -41.33 22.47 -13.09
N LYS A 92 -41.52 22.74 -11.80
CA LYS A 92 -40.84 22.01 -10.71
C LYS A 92 -41.29 20.54 -10.64
N ALA A 93 -42.58 20.28 -10.83
CA ALA A 93 -43.11 18.92 -10.92
C ALA A 93 -42.53 18.16 -12.15
N ARG A 94 -42.46 18.83 -13.29
CA ARG A 94 -41.83 18.27 -14.52
C ARG A 94 -40.36 17.96 -14.30
N ALA A 95 -39.61 18.82 -13.62
CA ALA A 95 -38.20 18.60 -13.28
C ALA A 95 -37.97 17.31 -12.46
N LYS A 96 -38.96 16.90 -11.64
CA LYS A 96 -38.89 15.66 -10.86
C LYS A 96 -39.31 14.43 -11.65
N ASN A 97 -40.35 14.56 -12.46
CA ASN A 97 -40.98 13.44 -13.13
C ASN A 97 -40.42 13.17 -14.54
N ASP A 98 -39.99 14.21 -15.25
CA ASP A 98 -39.49 14.17 -16.64
C ASP A 98 -38.34 15.17 -16.79
N ALA A 99 -37.20 14.90 -16.15
CA ALA A 99 -36.03 15.76 -16.20
C ALA A 99 -35.45 15.86 -17.63
N VAL A 100 -35.48 14.77 -18.39
CA VAL A 100 -34.97 14.71 -19.78
C VAL A 100 -35.82 15.58 -20.70
N GLY A 101 -37.16 15.43 -20.66
CA GLY A 101 -38.07 16.25 -21.43
C GLY A 101 -38.03 17.73 -21.04
N LEU A 102 -37.77 18.05 -19.78
CA LEU A 102 -37.57 19.43 -19.35
C LEU A 102 -36.30 20.04 -19.97
N VAL A 103 -35.17 19.32 -19.92
CA VAL A 103 -33.92 19.80 -20.54
C VAL A 103 -34.10 19.96 -22.05
N ARG A 104 -34.80 19.04 -22.72
CA ARG A 104 -35.15 19.16 -24.15
C ARG A 104 -35.88 20.49 -24.40
N ALA A 105 -36.95 20.78 -23.65
CA ALA A 105 -37.67 22.03 -23.77
C ALA A 105 -36.81 23.28 -23.50
N ILE A 106 -35.85 23.18 -22.58
CA ILE A 106 -34.86 24.25 -22.35
C ILE A 106 -33.97 24.42 -23.58
N LEU A 107 -33.41 23.32 -24.13
CA LEU A 107 -32.55 23.39 -25.31
C LEU A 107 -33.32 23.93 -26.52
N ASP A 108 -34.53 23.45 -26.75
CA ASP A 108 -35.40 23.97 -27.82
C ASP A 108 -35.63 25.47 -27.67
N SER A 109 -35.81 25.96 -26.45
CA SER A 109 -35.95 27.39 -26.14
C SER A 109 -34.70 28.22 -26.45
N PHE A 110 -33.54 27.60 -26.49
CA PHE A 110 -32.26 28.27 -26.75
C PHE A 110 -31.60 27.83 -28.07
N GLY A 111 -32.40 27.34 -29.02
CA GLY A 111 -31.91 26.96 -30.34
C GLY A 111 -31.10 25.67 -30.39
N GLY A 112 -31.43 24.70 -29.53
CA GLY A 112 -30.83 23.38 -29.50
C GLY A 112 -29.57 23.25 -28.67
N LYS A 113 -29.08 24.35 -28.08
CA LYS A 113 -27.82 24.37 -27.30
C LYS A 113 -27.97 25.25 -26.07
N ALA A 114 -27.49 24.80 -24.93
CA ALA A 114 -27.38 25.61 -23.72
C ALA A 114 -26.25 25.12 -22.79
N THR A 115 -25.54 26.04 -22.19
CA THR A 115 -24.55 25.71 -21.15
C THR A 115 -25.24 25.33 -19.84
N GLN A 116 -24.51 24.62 -18.97
CA GLN A 116 -25.04 24.29 -17.64
C GLN A 116 -25.50 25.52 -16.87
N ASP A 117 -24.78 26.65 -17.01
CA ASP A 117 -25.11 27.90 -16.33
C ASP A 117 -26.38 28.54 -16.91
N GLN A 118 -26.60 28.47 -18.22
CA GLN A 118 -27.84 28.91 -18.86
C GLN A 118 -29.05 28.06 -18.42
N ILE A 119 -28.87 26.74 -18.32
CA ILE A 119 -29.90 25.83 -17.79
C ILE A 119 -30.21 26.18 -16.32
N ALA A 120 -29.20 26.42 -15.50
CA ALA A 120 -29.37 26.82 -14.12
C ALA A 120 -30.14 28.13 -14.00
N GLN A 121 -29.75 29.17 -14.76
CA GLN A 121 -30.40 30.47 -14.76
C GLN A 121 -31.86 30.42 -15.23
N SER A 122 -32.17 29.56 -16.20
CA SER A 122 -33.54 29.40 -16.68
C SER A 122 -34.48 28.82 -15.61
N LEU A 123 -33.97 28.01 -14.70
CA LEU A 123 -34.74 27.37 -13.64
C LEU A 123 -34.70 28.12 -12.30
N ALA A 124 -33.63 28.89 -12.05
CA ALA A 124 -33.47 29.66 -10.81
C ALA A 124 -34.30 30.94 -10.79
N PRO A 125 -34.63 31.46 -9.60
CA PRO A 125 -34.64 30.77 -8.30
C PRO A 125 -35.95 30.00 -8.03
N GLU A 126 -36.96 30.14 -8.89
CA GLU A 126 -38.35 29.73 -8.63
C GLU A 126 -38.51 28.20 -8.62
N VAL A 127 -37.73 27.48 -9.46
CA VAL A 127 -37.81 26.01 -9.55
C VAL A 127 -36.79 25.38 -8.62
N PHE A 128 -35.53 25.85 -8.66
CA PHE A 128 -34.45 25.33 -7.85
C PHE A 128 -33.59 26.44 -7.28
N ASN A 129 -33.11 26.27 -6.03
CA ASN A 129 -31.97 26.99 -5.53
C ASN A 129 -30.66 26.36 -6.05
N GLU A 130 -29.52 26.99 -5.81
CA GLU A 130 -28.23 26.53 -6.34
C GLU A 130 -27.85 25.11 -5.87
N THR A 131 -28.14 24.75 -4.61
CA THR A 131 -27.83 23.45 -4.04
C THR A 131 -28.74 22.35 -4.61
N GLU A 132 -30.04 22.66 -4.74
CA GLU A 132 -31.03 21.76 -5.32
C GLU A 132 -30.72 21.51 -6.80
N PHE A 133 -30.34 22.57 -7.53
CA PHE A 133 -29.95 22.43 -8.95
C PHE A 133 -28.73 21.52 -9.11
N LYS A 134 -27.68 21.67 -8.32
CA LYS A 134 -26.49 20.80 -8.38
C LYS A 134 -26.85 19.31 -8.24
N LYS A 135 -27.68 18.96 -7.28
CA LYS A 135 -28.13 17.57 -7.04
C LYS A 135 -28.98 17.06 -8.21
N TRP A 136 -29.95 17.85 -8.64
CA TRP A 136 -30.83 17.50 -9.77
C TRP A 136 -30.03 17.33 -11.05
N TRP A 137 -29.09 18.24 -11.31
CA TRP A 137 -28.28 18.21 -12.53
C TRP A 137 -27.36 16.99 -12.61
N GLU A 138 -26.77 16.52 -11.53
CA GLU A 138 -25.94 15.31 -11.54
C GLU A 138 -26.75 14.05 -11.89
N SER A 139 -27.97 13.95 -11.40
CA SER A 139 -28.87 12.85 -11.78
C SER A 139 -29.36 12.98 -13.24
N THR A 140 -29.71 14.22 -13.63
CA THR A 140 -30.21 14.54 -14.98
C THR A 140 -29.13 14.30 -16.03
N LYS A 141 -27.87 14.69 -15.80
CA LYS A 141 -26.76 14.37 -16.71
C LYS A 141 -26.64 12.88 -17.03
N LYS A 142 -26.83 12.02 -16.03
CA LYS A 142 -26.82 10.55 -16.25
C LYS A 142 -27.99 10.13 -17.14
N ALA A 143 -29.17 10.69 -16.91
CA ALA A 143 -30.35 10.39 -17.72
C ALA A 143 -30.22 10.91 -19.18
N LEU A 144 -29.67 12.14 -19.36
CA LEU A 144 -29.42 12.70 -20.68
C LEU A 144 -28.39 11.88 -21.47
N LYS A 145 -27.34 11.42 -20.81
CA LYS A 145 -26.37 10.50 -21.43
C LYS A 145 -27.03 9.19 -21.85
N LYS A 146 -28.02 8.73 -21.13
CA LYS A 146 -28.73 7.48 -21.44
C LYS A 146 -29.76 7.64 -22.57
N ASP A 147 -30.28 8.82 -22.81
CA ASP A 147 -31.30 9.09 -23.85
C ASP A 147 -30.73 9.06 -25.29
N GLY A 148 -29.44 9.36 -25.46
CA GLY A 148 -28.77 9.33 -26.78
C GLY A 148 -29.01 10.55 -27.68
N HIS A 149 -30.05 11.34 -27.46
CA HIS A 149 -30.32 12.56 -28.22
C HIS A 149 -29.55 13.78 -27.75
N PHE A 150 -28.82 13.66 -26.66
CA PHE A 150 -28.08 14.76 -26.07
C PHE A 150 -26.57 14.55 -26.14
N ALA A 151 -25.86 15.54 -26.66
CA ALA A 151 -24.41 15.64 -26.52
C ALA A 151 -24.09 16.34 -25.17
N VAL A 152 -23.77 15.58 -24.15
CA VAL A 152 -23.46 16.10 -22.81
C VAL A 152 -21.95 16.25 -22.64
N PRO A 153 -21.40 17.47 -22.56
CA PRO A 153 -19.98 17.70 -22.51
C PRO A 153 -19.37 17.28 -21.17
N THR A 154 -18.07 17.03 -21.17
CA THR A 154 -17.28 16.75 -19.94
C THR A 154 -16.84 18.03 -19.25
N LYS A 155 -16.59 19.12 -20.01
CA LYS A 155 -16.20 20.42 -19.45
C LYS A 155 -17.43 21.24 -19.11
N LYS A 156 -17.43 21.89 -17.96
CA LYS A 156 -18.57 22.65 -17.42
C LYS A 156 -18.99 23.84 -18.31
N GLY A 157 -18.06 24.44 -19.04
CA GLY A 157 -18.31 25.62 -19.90
C GLY A 157 -18.87 25.28 -21.28
N ASP A 158 -18.78 24.03 -21.72
CA ASP A 158 -19.27 23.63 -23.03
C ASP A 158 -20.80 23.40 -23.00
N PRO A 159 -21.54 23.69 -24.09
CA PRO A 159 -22.97 23.54 -24.13
C PRO A 159 -23.40 22.07 -24.24
N VAL A 160 -24.53 21.73 -23.63
CA VAL A 160 -25.31 20.56 -23.97
C VAL A 160 -26.02 20.84 -25.27
N GLU A 161 -25.96 19.90 -26.23
CA GLU A 161 -26.55 20.04 -27.53
C GLU A 161 -27.61 18.95 -27.79
N LEU A 162 -28.73 19.30 -28.42
CA LEU A 162 -29.73 18.36 -28.90
C LEU A 162 -29.29 17.83 -30.26
N ARG A 163 -29.36 16.52 -30.45
CA ARG A 163 -29.03 15.83 -31.72
C ARG A 163 -30.30 15.46 -32.45
N ASP A 164 -30.25 15.54 -33.77
CA ASP A 164 -31.41 15.17 -34.64
C ASP A 164 -31.74 13.68 -34.63
N ALA A 165 -30.74 12.85 -34.36
CA ALA A 165 -30.90 11.40 -34.25
C ALA A 165 -30.22 10.88 -32.97
N PRO A 166 -30.79 9.85 -32.30
CA PRO A 166 -30.17 9.27 -31.13
C PRO A 166 -28.86 8.55 -31.51
N VAL A 167 -27.76 8.93 -30.89
CA VAL A 167 -26.50 8.20 -30.98
C VAL A 167 -26.49 7.19 -29.85
N SER A 168 -26.30 5.92 -30.15
CA SER A 168 -26.22 4.88 -29.13
C SER A 168 -25.03 5.16 -28.18
N HIS A 169 -25.15 4.75 -26.94
CA HIS A 169 -24.01 4.85 -25.97
C HIS A 169 -22.78 4.10 -26.49
N ALA A 170 -23.00 2.96 -27.10
CA ALA A 170 -21.96 2.17 -27.74
C ALA A 170 -21.17 3.01 -28.76
N ASP A 171 -21.89 3.74 -29.64
CA ASP A 171 -21.25 4.59 -30.66
C ASP A 171 -20.49 5.76 -30.03
N GLN A 172 -20.98 6.34 -28.92
CA GLN A 172 -20.28 7.39 -28.21
C GLN A 172 -18.94 6.91 -27.62
N TYR A 173 -18.91 5.69 -27.05
CA TYR A 173 -17.65 5.11 -26.55
C TYR A 173 -16.67 4.86 -27.70
N LEU A 174 -17.16 4.34 -28.83
CA LEU A 174 -16.32 4.10 -30.02
C LEU A 174 -15.80 5.40 -30.64
N GLU A 175 -16.63 6.42 -30.75
CA GLU A 175 -16.20 7.75 -31.20
C GLU A 175 -15.15 8.35 -30.25
N THR A 176 -15.35 8.26 -28.92
CA THR A 176 -14.39 8.72 -27.93
C THR A 176 -13.06 8.01 -28.10
N PHE A 177 -13.06 6.69 -28.27
CA PHE A 177 -11.86 5.89 -28.52
C PHE A 177 -11.17 6.29 -29.83
N LYS A 178 -11.92 6.42 -30.91
CA LYS A 178 -11.41 6.75 -32.25
C LYS A 178 -10.81 8.17 -32.33
N ASN A 179 -11.43 9.13 -31.64
CA ASN A 179 -11.03 10.53 -31.65
C ASN A 179 -9.92 10.87 -30.63
N ALA A 180 -9.62 9.96 -29.70
CA ALA A 180 -8.55 10.14 -28.73
C ALA A 180 -7.18 10.13 -29.41
N ARG A 181 -6.41 11.22 -29.22
CA ARG A 181 -5.10 11.40 -29.86
C ARG A 181 -3.94 10.86 -29.03
N GLN A 182 -4.08 10.89 -27.71
CA GLN A 182 -3.03 10.42 -26.79
C GLN A 182 -3.30 8.95 -26.41
N LEU A 183 -2.24 8.15 -26.29
CA LEU A 183 -2.33 6.73 -25.91
C LEU A 183 -3.09 6.53 -24.59
N LYS A 184 -2.85 7.39 -23.62
CA LYS A 184 -3.54 7.34 -22.34
C LYS A 184 -5.05 7.56 -22.46
N ASP A 185 -5.47 8.48 -23.33
CA ASP A 185 -6.88 8.76 -23.54
C ASP A 185 -7.56 7.60 -24.29
N GLN A 186 -6.85 6.98 -25.24
CA GLN A 186 -7.32 5.77 -25.93
C GLN A 186 -7.47 4.60 -24.94
N LEU A 187 -6.49 4.37 -24.07
CA LEU A 187 -6.57 3.33 -23.04
C LEU A 187 -7.73 3.55 -22.07
N ASN A 188 -7.93 4.79 -21.63
CA ASN A 188 -9.09 5.17 -20.81
C ASN A 188 -10.42 4.90 -21.52
N ALA A 189 -10.51 5.22 -22.82
CA ALA A 189 -11.70 4.98 -23.62
C ALA A 189 -11.93 3.47 -23.82
N LEU A 190 -10.89 2.69 -24.04
CA LEU A 190 -10.98 1.22 -24.15
C LEU A 190 -11.44 0.58 -22.83
N ASP A 191 -10.99 1.10 -21.70
CA ASP A 191 -11.45 0.67 -20.38
C ASP A 191 -12.93 1.02 -20.13
N GLN A 192 -13.41 2.18 -20.65
CA GLN A 192 -14.84 2.53 -20.64
C GLN A 192 -15.66 1.58 -21.51
N ILE A 193 -15.17 1.21 -22.69
CA ILE A 193 -15.81 0.19 -23.56
C ILE A 193 -15.93 -1.13 -22.77
N PHE A 194 -14.86 -1.60 -22.15
CA PHE A 194 -14.87 -2.83 -21.36
C PHE A 194 -15.90 -2.79 -20.21
N LYS A 195 -15.97 -1.68 -19.49
CA LYS A 195 -16.92 -1.52 -18.37
C LYS A 195 -18.39 -1.47 -18.82
N ASN A 196 -18.63 -1.08 -20.05
CA ASN A 196 -19.99 -0.87 -20.59
C ASN A 196 -20.31 -1.82 -21.75
N LEU A 197 -19.71 -3.02 -21.80
CA LEU A 197 -19.94 -4.01 -22.85
C LEU A 197 -21.42 -4.38 -23.05
N ALA A 198 -22.23 -4.30 -22.00
CA ALA A 198 -23.67 -4.55 -22.05
C ALA A 198 -24.47 -3.52 -22.86
N GLU A 199 -23.90 -2.34 -23.16
CA GLU A 199 -24.54 -1.31 -23.98
C GLU A 199 -24.41 -1.59 -25.48
N PHE A 200 -23.58 -2.56 -25.87
CA PHE A 200 -23.36 -2.93 -27.26
C PHE A 200 -24.37 -4.01 -27.70
N SER A 201 -25.20 -3.72 -28.70
CA SER A 201 -26.19 -4.68 -29.22
C SER A 201 -25.54 -5.82 -30.01
N GLU A 202 -24.51 -5.49 -30.80
CA GLU A 202 -23.70 -6.42 -31.59
C GLU A 202 -22.21 -6.24 -31.31
N PRO A 203 -21.75 -6.61 -30.12
CA PRO A 203 -20.40 -6.28 -29.68
C PRO A 203 -19.31 -6.85 -30.58
N ALA A 204 -19.53 -8.02 -31.18
CA ALA A 204 -18.57 -8.63 -32.10
C ALA A 204 -18.33 -7.78 -33.37
N THR A 205 -19.35 -7.19 -33.92
CA THR A 205 -19.26 -6.34 -35.13
C THR A 205 -18.76 -4.95 -34.75
N GLN A 206 -19.38 -4.37 -33.72
CA GLN A 206 -19.12 -2.98 -33.29
C GLN A 206 -17.70 -2.77 -32.74
N LEU A 207 -17.14 -3.75 -32.03
CA LEU A 207 -15.83 -3.64 -31.41
C LEU A 207 -14.64 -4.10 -32.26
N ALA A 208 -14.91 -4.73 -33.43
CA ALA A 208 -13.84 -5.26 -34.29
C ALA A 208 -12.79 -4.22 -34.67
N SER A 209 -13.20 -2.98 -34.98
CA SER A 209 -12.25 -1.90 -35.30
C SER A 209 -11.47 -1.41 -34.08
N ALA A 210 -12.04 -1.44 -32.87
CA ALA A 210 -11.36 -1.08 -31.63
C ALA A 210 -10.31 -2.14 -31.26
N ILE A 211 -10.60 -3.42 -31.45
CA ILE A 211 -9.65 -4.52 -31.28
C ILE A 211 -8.48 -4.39 -32.25
N ALA A 212 -8.76 -4.15 -33.55
CA ALA A 212 -7.74 -3.95 -34.56
C ALA A 212 -6.83 -2.73 -34.23
N THR A 213 -7.42 -1.67 -33.71
CA THR A 213 -6.66 -0.49 -33.25
C THR A 213 -5.78 -0.83 -32.05
N ALA A 214 -6.28 -1.59 -31.09
CA ALA A 214 -5.49 -2.03 -29.92
C ALA A 214 -4.31 -2.93 -30.33
N ASP A 215 -4.51 -3.84 -31.31
CA ASP A 215 -3.44 -4.65 -31.92
C ASP A 215 -2.35 -3.78 -32.54
N ASP A 216 -2.74 -2.76 -33.29
CA ASP A 216 -1.85 -1.83 -33.98
C ASP A 216 -1.08 -0.95 -32.97
N GLN A 217 -1.75 -0.44 -31.93
CA GLN A 217 -1.12 0.31 -30.87
C GLN A 217 -0.13 -0.55 -30.06
N GLY A 218 -0.46 -1.78 -29.76
CA GLY A 218 0.42 -2.75 -29.11
C GLY A 218 1.71 -2.95 -29.92
N ARG A 219 1.61 -3.08 -31.24
CA ARG A 219 2.74 -3.27 -32.15
C ARG A 219 3.58 -2.00 -32.31
N LYS A 220 2.96 -0.87 -32.58
CA LYS A 220 3.66 0.39 -32.89
C LYS A 220 4.42 0.95 -31.68
N ASN A 221 3.87 0.76 -30.48
CA ASN A 221 4.40 1.37 -29.27
C ASN A 221 5.31 0.45 -28.45
N GLN A 222 5.56 -0.80 -28.88
CA GLN A 222 6.39 -1.78 -28.16
C GLN A 222 7.76 -1.23 -27.77
N ARG A 223 8.41 -0.44 -28.64
CA ARG A 223 9.74 0.10 -28.38
C ARG A 223 9.75 1.40 -27.59
N LEU A 224 8.82 2.32 -27.89
CA LEU A 224 8.82 3.67 -27.32
C LEU A 224 8.02 3.78 -26.01
N ASN A 225 6.91 3.08 -25.94
CA ASN A 225 5.99 3.11 -24.80
C ASN A 225 5.51 1.68 -24.43
N PRO A 226 6.46 0.79 -24.03
CA PRO A 226 6.16 -0.64 -23.87
C PRO A 226 5.10 -0.96 -22.83
N ALA A 227 5.01 -0.20 -21.73
CA ALA A 227 3.98 -0.39 -20.72
C ALA A 227 2.58 -0.10 -21.28
N GLN A 228 2.41 0.99 -22.03
CA GLN A 228 1.13 1.31 -22.68
C GLN A 228 0.80 0.33 -23.79
N ALA A 229 1.80 -0.13 -24.57
CA ALA A 229 1.61 -1.16 -25.58
C ALA A 229 1.11 -2.46 -24.97
N LEU A 230 1.70 -2.92 -23.88
CA LEU A 230 1.25 -4.10 -23.13
C LEU A 230 -0.16 -3.88 -22.55
N GLU A 231 -0.46 -2.68 -22.06
CA GLU A 231 -1.78 -2.33 -21.53
C GLU A 231 -2.86 -2.42 -22.60
N PHE A 232 -2.59 -2.00 -23.86
CA PHE A 232 -3.51 -2.20 -25.00
C PHE A 232 -3.78 -3.67 -25.24
N LEU A 233 -2.74 -4.51 -25.26
CA LEU A 233 -2.89 -5.95 -25.50
C LEU A 233 -3.68 -6.64 -24.38
N LEU A 234 -3.42 -6.26 -23.12
CA LEU A 234 -4.15 -6.79 -21.97
C LEU A 234 -5.62 -6.38 -22.00
N SER A 235 -5.91 -5.10 -22.32
CA SER A 235 -7.28 -4.58 -22.42
C SER A 235 -8.04 -5.20 -23.59
N ARG A 236 -7.39 -5.41 -24.73
CA ARG A 236 -7.93 -6.16 -25.86
C ARG A 236 -8.32 -7.58 -25.45
N ASP A 237 -7.41 -8.31 -24.81
CA ASP A 237 -7.65 -9.69 -24.41
C ASP A 237 -8.78 -9.80 -23.37
N GLU A 238 -8.94 -8.81 -22.47
CA GLU A 238 -10.10 -8.73 -21.57
C GLU A 238 -11.44 -8.59 -22.30
N ILE A 239 -11.46 -7.79 -23.37
CA ILE A 239 -12.67 -7.63 -24.19
C ILE A 239 -12.97 -8.92 -24.95
N ILE A 240 -11.96 -9.55 -25.57
CA ILE A 240 -12.11 -10.81 -26.31
C ILE A 240 -12.61 -11.94 -25.39
N GLU A 241 -12.12 -12.04 -24.16
CA GLU A 241 -12.61 -13.02 -23.19
C GLU A 241 -14.11 -12.86 -22.86
N LYS A 242 -14.60 -11.61 -22.84
CA LYS A 242 -16.01 -11.31 -22.59
C LYS A 242 -16.87 -11.44 -23.84
N VAL A 243 -16.27 -11.31 -25.01
CA VAL A 243 -16.94 -11.38 -26.32
C VAL A 243 -16.22 -12.40 -27.21
N PRO A 244 -16.44 -13.72 -27.01
CA PRO A 244 -15.68 -14.78 -27.70
C PRO A 244 -15.79 -14.80 -29.22
N ALA A 245 -16.79 -14.09 -29.80
CA ALA A 245 -16.93 -13.93 -31.25
C ALA A 245 -15.92 -12.92 -31.84
N LEU A 246 -15.23 -12.13 -31.00
CA LEU A 246 -14.11 -11.29 -31.43
C LEU A 246 -12.85 -12.13 -31.55
N ALA A 247 -12.04 -11.82 -32.54
CA ALA A 247 -10.73 -12.45 -32.73
C ALA A 247 -9.62 -11.38 -32.82
N ARG A 248 -8.44 -11.75 -32.41
CA ARG A 248 -7.20 -10.98 -32.67
C ARG A 248 -6.90 -11.01 -34.16
N GLY A 249 -6.25 -9.98 -34.67
CA GLY A 249 -5.69 -10.02 -36.03
C GLY A 249 -4.70 -11.19 -36.18
N ALA A 250 -4.59 -11.77 -37.36
CA ALA A 250 -3.75 -12.93 -37.60
C ALA A 250 -2.27 -12.68 -37.19
N ASP A 251 -1.76 -11.46 -37.42
CA ASP A 251 -0.39 -11.04 -37.09
C ASP A 251 -0.32 -10.20 -35.82
N ALA A 252 -1.38 -10.18 -35.00
CA ALA A 252 -1.42 -9.38 -33.79
C ALA A 252 -0.48 -9.96 -32.72
N PRO A 253 0.32 -9.12 -32.01
CA PRO A 253 1.18 -9.59 -30.94
C PRO A 253 0.33 -10.19 -29.82
N THR A 254 0.78 -11.31 -29.27
CA THR A 254 0.18 -11.90 -28.06
C THR A 254 0.83 -11.30 -26.82
N VAL A 255 0.11 -11.29 -25.70
CA VAL A 255 0.68 -10.89 -24.40
C VAL A 255 1.87 -11.77 -24.04
N ALA A 256 1.77 -13.08 -24.26
CA ALA A 256 2.87 -14.01 -23.98
C ALA A 256 4.15 -13.68 -24.79
N GLN A 257 4.03 -13.46 -26.10
CA GLN A 257 5.17 -13.08 -26.92
C GLN A 257 5.76 -11.74 -26.49
N PHE A 258 4.90 -10.76 -26.16
CA PHE A 258 5.34 -9.45 -25.69
C PHE A 258 6.15 -9.56 -24.38
N LEU A 259 5.69 -10.37 -23.43
CA LEU A 259 6.42 -10.62 -22.17
C LEU A 259 7.76 -11.32 -22.42
N LEU A 260 7.82 -12.27 -23.35
CA LEU A 260 9.06 -12.95 -23.75
C LEU A 260 10.08 -11.97 -24.36
N ASP A 261 9.63 -11.13 -25.29
CA ASP A 261 10.50 -10.13 -25.94
C ASP A 261 11.08 -9.13 -24.94
N GLU A 262 10.33 -8.84 -23.88
CA GLU A 262 10.67 -7.87 -22.84
C GLU A 262 11.27 -8.52 -21.57
N LYS A 263 11.68 -9.78 -21.60
CA LYS A 263 12.19 -10.57 -20.47
C LYS A 263 13.18 -9.80 -19.57
N ARG A 264 14.07 -9.00 -20.18
CA ARG A 264 15.13 -8.29 -19.45
C ARG A 264 14.65 -7.14 -18.58
N ARG A 265 13.47 -6.57 -18.85
CA ARG A 265 12.91 -5.40 -18.14
C ARG A 265 11.51 -5.62 -17.61
N LEU A 266 11.11 -6.88 -17.42
CA LEU A 266 9.77 -7.24 -16.96
C LEU A 266 9.36 -6.55 -15.67
N ALA A 267 10.27 -6.45 -14.70
CA ALA A 267 9.99 -5.84 -13.39
C ALA A 267 9.56 -4.37 -13.53
N THR A 268 10.28 -3.60 -14.33
CA THR A 268 9.94 -2.19 -14.62
C THR A 268 8.68 -2.11 -15.48
N LEU A 269 8.62 -2.90 -16.55
CA LEU A 269 7.49 -2.92 -17.48
C LEU A 269 6.17 -3.20 -16.77
N ILE A 270 6.12 -4.25 -15.95
CA ILE A 270 4.92 -4.61 -15.21
C ILE A 270 4.66 -3.58 -14.11
N GLY A 271 5.71 -3.04 -13.47
CA GLY A 271 5.61 -1.99 -12.46
C GLY A 271 4.94 -0.71 -12.96
N ASP A 272 5.13 -0.36 -14.24
CA ASP A 272 4.56 0.83 -14.87
C ASP A 272 3.09 0.65 -15.31
N LEU A 273 2.54 -0.57 -15.27
CA LEU A 273 1.14 -0.83 -15.59
C LEU A 273 0.20 -0.39 -14.45
N PRO A 274 -1.06 -0.06 -14.77
CA PRO A 274 -2.11 0.08 -13.76
C PRO A 274 -2.28 -1.21 -12.93
N ALA A 275 -2.64 -1.05 -11.66
CA ALA A 275 -2.70 -2.15 -10.69
C ALA A 275 -3.47 -3.41 -11.15
N ALA A 276 -4.63 -3.23 -11.79
CA ALA A 276 -5.43 -4.34 -12.31
C ALA A 276 -4.72 -5.07 -13.46
N LYS A 277 -3.99 -4.32 -14.29
CA LYS A 277 -3.24 -4.87 -15.43
C LYS A 277 -1.95 -5.57 -14.98
N GLN A 278 -1.32 -5.11 -13.88
CA GLN A 278 -0.17 -5.81 -13.27
C GLN A 278 -0.52 -7.26 -12.91
N LYS A 279 -1.63 -7.44 -12.18
CA LYS A 279 -2.09 -8.79 -11.80
C LYS A 279 -2.34 -9.67 -13.01
N ARG A 280 -2.95 -9.12 -14.07
CA ARG A 280 -3.23 -9.85 -15.29
C ARG A 280 -1.98 -10.20 -16.08
N ALA A 281 -1.03 -9.27 -16.19
CA ALA A 281 0.27 -9.53 -16.83
C ALA A 281 1.03 -10.65 -16.11
N LEU A 282 1.05 -10.63 -14.76
CA LEU A 282 1.68 -11.65 -13.95
C LEU A 282 1.00 -13.03 -14.09
N ALA A 283 -0.33 -13.07 -14.19
CA ALA A 283 -1.06 -14.31 -14.45
C ALA A 283 -0.68 -14.96 -15.81
N GLY A 284 -0.21 -14.17 -16.77
CA GLY A 284 0.28 -14.64 -18.07
C GLY A 284 1.74 -15.15 -18.07
N ILE A 285 2.49 -14.99 -16.96
CA ILE A 285 3.88 -15.43 -16.88
C ILE A 285 4.05 -16.95 -17.10
N PRO A 286 3.24 -17.84 -16.50
CA PRO A 286 3.37 -19.27 -16.75
C PRO A 286 3.19 -19.64 -18.22
N ASP A 287 2.21 -19.03 -18.90
CA ASP A 287 1.94 -19.31 -20.31
C ASP A 287 3.03 -18.74 -21.24
N ALA A 288 3.62 -17.60 -20.87
CA ALA A 288 4.68 -16.96 -21.64
C ALA A 288 6.01 -17.69 -21.55
N PHE A 289 6.38 -18.19 -20.37
CA PHE A 289 7.72 -18.70 -20.11
C PHE A 289 7.81 -20.23 -19.95
N GLY A 290 6.69 -20.96 -20.01
CA GLY A 290 6.67 -22.42 -19.91
C GLY A 290 7.44 -22.90 -18.66
N GLU A 291 8.43 -23.78 -18.83
CA GLU A 291 9.20 -24.34 -17.71
C GLU A 291 10.04 -23.30 -16.94
N GLU A 292 10.38 -22.17 -17.55
CA GLU A 292 11.18 -21.11 -16.90
C GLU A 292 10.34 -20.15 -16.05
N TRP A 293 9.02 -20.26 -16.05
CA TRP A 293 8.13 -19.29 -15.41
C TRP A 293 8.43 -19.05 -13.92
N THR A 294 8.81 -20.11 -13.19
CA THR A 294 9.14 -20.02 -11.75
C THR A 294 10.37 -19.15 -11.51
N SER A 295 11.41 -19.31 -12.33
CA SER A 295 12.61 -18.49 -12.22
C SER A 295 12.36 -17.02 -12.59
N VAL A 296 11.49 -16.79 -13.59
CA VAL A 296 11.08 -15.44 -13.98
C VAL A 296 10.24 -14.80 -12.89
N ALA A 297 9.24 -15.51 -12.34
CA ALA A 297 8.42 -15.02 -11.22
C ALA A 297 9.29 -14.71 -9.99
N LEU A 298 10.25 -15.56 -9.66
CA LEU A 298 11.20 -15.32 -8.57
C LEU A 298 12.07 -14.08 -8.82
N SER A 299 12.54 -13.88 -10.05
CA SER A 299 13.23 -12.64 -10.43
C SER A 299 12.38 -11.39 -10.20
N LEU A 300 11.07 -11.45 -10.48
CA LEU A 300 10.13 -10.36 -10.20
C LEU A 300 9.91 -10.13 -8.70
N VAL A 301 9.91 -11.20 -7.89
CA VAL A 301 9.87 -11.08 -6.43
C VAL A 301 11.11 -10.37 -5.89
N THR A 302 12.28 -10.65 -6.41
CA THR A 302 13.54 -10.10 -5.89
C THR A 302 13.87 -8.70 -6.41
N SER A 303 13.30 -8.27 -7.55
CA SER A 303 13.66 -7.02 -8.24
C SER A 303 12.48 -6.10 -8.58
N GLY A 304 11.24 -6.50 -8.33
CA GLY A 304 10.05 -5.75 -8.68
C GLY A 304 9.72 -4.59 -7.74
N SER A 305 8.78 -3.75 -8.14
CA SER A 305 8.14 -2.79 -7.23
C SER A 305 7.35 -3.53 -6.14
N THR A 306 7.05 -2.88 -5.03
CA THR A 306 6.37 -3.52 -3.87
C THR A 306 5.12 -4.33 -4.26
N ARG A 307 4.33 -3.84 -5.21
CA ARG A 307 3.14 -4.55 -5.70
C ARG A 307 3.50 -5.74 -6.58
N VAL A 308 4.44 -5.57 -7.51
CA VAL A 308 4.92 -6.65 -8.38
C VAL A 308 5.50 -7.78 -7.53
N VAL A 309 6.27 -7.46 -6.50
CA VAL A 309 6.78 -8.41 -5.50
C VAL A 309 5.65 -9.21 -4.88
N ALA A 310 4.66 -8.52 -4.29
CA ALA A 310 3.54 -9.17 -3.59
C ALA A 310 2.71 -10.08 -4.51
N GLU A 311 2.36 -9.60 -5.71
CA GLU A 311 1.55 -10.37 -6.66
C GLU A 311 2.35 -11.54 -7.28
N SER A 312 3.67 -11.38 -7.49
CA SER A 312 4.54 -12.46 -8.00
C SER A 312 4.77 -13.54 -6.94
N ALA A 313 4.96 -13.16 -5.68
CA ALA A 313 5.04 -14.10 -4.56
C ALA A 313 3.74 -14.89 -4.44
N ARG A 314 2.59 -14.20 -4.49
CA ARG A 314 1.28 -14.83 -4.47
C ARG A 314 1.07 -15.79 -5.64
N LEU A 315 1.52 -15.43 -6.86
CA LEU A 315 1.47 -16.34 -8.01
C LEU A 315 2.23 -17.65 -7.76
N LEU A 316 3.44 -17.55 -7.15
CA LEU A 316 4.24 -18.72 -6.80
C LEU A 316 3.54 -19.56 -5.70
N GLU A 317 2.96 -18.93 -4.69
CA GLU A 317 2.18 -19.60 -3.63
C GLU A 317 0.94 -20.33 -4.19
N ASP A 318 0.11 -19.63 -4.99
CA ASP A 318 -1.11 -20.17 -5.60
C ASP A 318 -0.81 -21.37 -6.53
N LYS A 319 0.39 -21.40 -7.12
CA LYS A 319 0.88 -22.50 -7.97
C LYS A 319 1.66 -23.57 -7.21
N GLY A 320 1.69 -23.53 -5.88
CA GLY A 320 2.37 -24.52 -5.02
C GLY A 320 3.90 -24.46 -5.05
N GLN A 321 4.50 -23.33 -5.45
CA GLN A 321 5.95 -23.13 -5.56
C GLN A 321 6.55 -22.42 -4.34
N ILE A 322 6.01 -22.66 -3.16
CA ILE A 322 6.40 -21.95 -1.93
C ILE A 322 7.85 -22.28 -1.51
N GLU A 323 8.30 -23.52 -1.68
CA GLU A 323 9.68 -23.93 -1.38
C GLU A 323 10.68 -23.24 -2.32
N THR A 324 10.33 -23.11 -3.60
CA THR A 324 11.10 -22.38 -4.60
C THR A 324 11.20 -20.90 -4.23
N LEU A 325 10.10 -20.31 -3.76
CA LEU A 325 10.05 -18.92 -3.31
C LEU A 325 10.96 -18.69 -2.10
N ILE A 326 10.86 -19.52 -1.05
CA ILE A 326 11.68 -19.39 0.16
C ILE A 326 13.16 -19.57 -0.14
N THR A 327 13.50 -20.63 -0.88
CA THR A 327 14.90 -20.93 -1.27
C THR A 327 15.48 -19.80 -2.11
N GLY A 328 14.70 -19.27 -3.04
CA GLY A 328 15.13 -18.17 -3.90
C GLY A 328 15.33 -16.86 -3.15
N LEU A 329 14.44 -16.55 -2.20
CA LEU A 329 14.59 -15.38 -1.33
C LEU A 329 15.81 -15.51 -0.41
N ASP A 330 16.02 -16.67 0.22
CA ASP A 330 17.19 -16.91 1.07
C ASP A 330 18.50 -16.76 0.28
N ARG A 331 18.53 -17.28 -0.95
CA ARG A 331 19.66 -17.08 -1.86
C ARG A 331 19.88 -15.60 -2.19
N ALA A 332 18.82 -14.87 -2.58
CA ALA A 332 18.93 -13.45 -2.93
C ALA A 332 19.35 -12.58 -1.73
N ILE A 333 18.93 -12.94 -0.50
CA ILE A 333 19.38 -12.31 0.74
C ILE A 333 20.88 -12.53 0.95
N ARG A 334 21.35 -13.76 0.81
CA ARG A 334 22.79 -14.11 0.95
C ARG A 334 23.66 -13.43 -0.08
N GLU A 335 23.19 -13.33 -1.32
CA GLU A 335 23.91 -12.69 -2.42
C GLU A 335 23.77 -11.16 -2.41
N HIS A 336 23.01 -10.58 -1.48
CA HIS A 336 22.67 -9.16 -1.45
C HIS A 336 22.09 -8.62 -2.77
N SER A 337 21.43 -9.47 -3.55
CA SER A 337 20.83 -9.15 -4.85
C SER A 337 19.36 -8.73 -4.77
N ILE A 338 18.77 -8.74 -3.58
CA ILE A 338 17.39 -8.37 -3.31
C ILE A 338 17.22 -6.84 -3.19
N THR A 339 16.11 -6.30 -3.71
CA THR A 339 15.80 -4.86 -3.67
C THR A 339 15.16 -4.44 -2.35
N SER A 340 15.19 -3.14 -2.07
CA SER A 340 14.57 -2.56 -0.87
C SER A 340 13.05 -2.76 -0.85
N GLU A 341 12.39 -2.76 -2.01
CA GLU A 341 10.97 -3.04 -2.16
C GLU A 341 10.61 -4.47 -1.77
N ALA A 342 11.45 -5.43 -2.19
CA ALA A 342 11.27 -6.84 -1.84
C ALA A 342 11.55 -7.08 -0.35
N LEU A 343 12.58 -6.44 0.21
CA LEU A 343 12.88 -6.49 1.65
C LEU A 343 11.78 -5.84 2.48
N LEU A 344 11.20 -4.74 2.01
CA LEU A 344 10.05 -4.08 2.63
C LEU A 344 8.83 -5.01 2.69
N TRP A 345 8.55 -5.68 1.57
CA TRP A 345 7.46 -6.66 1.50
C TRP A 345 7.72 -7.82 2.46
N LEU A 346 8.91 -8.43 2.41
CA LEU A 346 9.29 -9.56 3.27
C LEU A 346 9.23 -9.20 4.77
N GLY A 347 9.69 -8.01 5.15
CA GLY A 347 9.62 -7.53 6.53
C GLY A 347 8.18 -7.32 7.04
N ARG A 348 7.21 -7.12 6.14
CA ARG A 348 5.78 -7.02 6.47
C ARG A 348 5.09 -8.37 6.52
N GLU A 349 5.46 -9.30 5.62
CA GLU A 349 4.91 -10.65 5.52
C GLU A 349 5.71 -11.66 6.36
N ARG A 350 6.41 -11.19 7.40
CA ARG A 350 7.37 -11.96 8.21
C ARG A 350 6.80 -13.15 8.97
N GLU A 351 5.48 -13.26 9.05
CA GLU A 351 4.80 -14.35 9.75
C GLU A 351 4.65 -15.60 8.85
N GLY A 352 4.30 -16.73 9.46
CA GLY A 352 3.99 -17.96 8.74
C GLY A 352 5.22 -18.55 8.05
N VAL A 353 5.12 -18.78 6.75
CA VAL A 353 6.17 -19.46 5.96
C VAL A 353 7.45 -18.65 5.81
N PHE A 354 7.38 -17.32 5.90
CA PHE A 354 8.54 -16.45 5.78
C PHE A 354 9.32 -16.23 7.08
N SER A 355 8.79 -16.73 8.21
CA SER A 355 9.46 -16.59 9.51
C SER A 355 10.86 -17.23 9.57
N GLU A 356 11.15 -18.21 8.73
CA GLU A 356 12.47 -18.83 8.62
C GLU A 356 13.52 -17.89 8.02
N LEU A 357 13.08 -16.90 7.25
CA LEU A 357 13.94 -15.87 6.65
C LEU A 357 14.22 -14.71 7.62
N MET A 358 13.51 -14.64 8.78
CA MET A 358 13.75 -13.63 9.80
C MET A 358 15.00 -14.01 10.61
N ASN A 359 16.14 -13.55 10.15
CA ASN A 359 17.44 -13.89 10.73
C ASN A 359 18.45 -12.73 10.56
N PRO A 360 19.63 -12.77 11.21
CA PRO A 360 20.64 -11.73 11.13
C PRO A 360 21.11 -11.38 9.71
N ARG A 361 21.08 -12.34 8.80
CA ARG A 361 21.48 -12.12 7.39
C ARG A 361 20.49 -11.20 6.68
N LEU A 362 19.19 -11.37 6.96
CA LEU A 362 18.17 -10.46 6.42
C LEU A 362 18.37 -9.03 6.92
N LEU A 363 18.70 -8.84 8.21
CA LEU A 363 19.01 -7.50 8.73
C LEU A 363 20.25 -6.89 8.05
N SER A 364 21.28 -7.71 7.84
CA SER A 364 22.47 -7.29 7.09
C SER A 364 22.14 -6.90 5.64
N ALA A 365 21.24 -7.65 4.98
CA ALA A 365 20.78 -7.34 3.63
C ALA A 365 19.94 -6.05 3.61
N ILE A 366 19.07 -5.81 4.61
CA ILE A 366 18.29 -4.57 4.77
C ILE A 366 19.23 -3.37 4.87
N ILE A 367 20.23 -3.40 5.77
CA ILE A 367 21.20 -2.30 5.93
C ILE A 367 21.94 -2.08 4.60
N GLY A 368 22.43 -3.13 3.96
CA GLY A 368 23.13 -3.03 2.67
C GLY A 368 22.27 -2.50 1.54
N ALA A 369 20.97 -2.82 1.52
CA ALA A 369 20.04 -2.27 0.53
C ALA A 369 19.80 -0.77 0.76
N LEU A 370 19.60 -0.36 2.00
CA LEU A 370 19.46 1.06 2.38
C LEU A 370 20.73 1.86 2.04
N GLU A 371 21.92 1.29 2.22
CA GLU A 371 23.20 1.90 1.82
C GLU A 371 23.27 2.10 0.30
N ARG A 372 22.88 1.10 -0.50
CA ARG A 372 22.84 1.22 -1.96
C ARG A 372 21.86 2.30 -2.41
N ASP A 373 20.67 2.32 -1.83
CA ASP A 373 19.61 3.27 -2.23
C ASP A 373 19.95 4.72 -1.85
N GLN A 374 20.78 4.94 -0.83
CA GLN A 374 21.24 6.28 -0.43
C GLN A 374 22.07 6.96 -1.54
N PHE A 375 22.77 6.18 -2.36
CA PHE A 375 23.57 6.69 -3.47
C PHE A 375 22.80 6.76 -4.80
N ASP A 376 21.54 6.29 -4.84
CA ASP A 376 20.69 6.34 -6.01
C ASP A 376 19.71 7.52 -5.91
N GLU A 377 20.02 8.63 -6.61
CA GLU A 377 19.19 9.84 -6.61
C GLU A 377 17.75 9.61 -7.10
N THR A 378 17.51 8.52 -7.83
CA THR A 378 16.18 8.14 -8.33
C THR A 378 15.35 7.44 -7.26
N LYS A 379 15.97 6.86 -6.23
CA LYS A 379 15.33 6.11 -5.15
C LYS A 379 15.19 6.98 -3.90
N ARG A 380 14.03 7.62 -3.75
CA ARG A 380 13.70 8.45 -2.57
C ARG A 380 12.79 7.74 -1.57
N ASP A 381 12.59 6.42 -1.72
CA ASP A 381 11.67 5.66 -0.89
C ASP A 381 12.29 5.35 0.48
N ARG A 382 11.73 5.90 1.53
CA ARG A 382 12.16 5.69 2.91
C ARG A 382 11.37 4.59 3.64
N ARG A 383 10.43 3.92 2.98
CA ARG A 383 9.53 2.97 3.65
C ARG A 383 10.25 1.81 4.34
N LEU A 384 11.33 1.27 3.76
CA LEU A 384 12.14 0.23 4.38
C LEU A 384 12.91 0.75 5.60
N HIS A 385 13.51 1.94 5.47
CA HIS A 385 14.17 2.65 6.57
C HIS A 385 13.19 2.89 7.73
N ASP A 386 11.99 3.41 7.43
CA ASP A 386 10.97 3.71 8.42
C ASP A 386 10.39 2.43 9.06
N LEU A 387 10.27 1.35 8.30
CA LEU A 387 9.87 0.05 8.82
C LEU A 387 10.86 -0.42 9.90
N LEU A 388 12.16 -0.41 9.63
CA LEU A 388 13.17 -0.86 10.58
C LEU A 388 13.21 0.01 11.85
N LEU A 389 12.98 1.32 11.72
CA LEU A 389 12.99 2.24 12.87
C LEU A 389 11.71 2.16 13.71
N ASN A 390 10.55 2.05 13.09
CA ASN A 390 9.27 2.22 13.78
C ASN A 390 8.66 0.89 14.23
N ASP A 391 8.94 -0.21 13.54
CA ASP A 391 8.48 -1.53 13.95
C ASP A 391 9.33 -2.03 15.14
N LYS A 392 8.67 -2.23 16.27
CA LYS A 392 9.34 -2.61 17.53
C LYS A 392 9.73 -4.08 17.57
N GLU A 393 9.01 -4.92 16.84
CA GLU A 393 9.15 -6.37 16.86
C GLU A 393 10.12 -6.86 15.79
N LEU A 394 10.12 -6.23 14.60
CA LEU A 394 10.94 -6.66 13.47
C LEU A 394 12.42 -6.86 13.83
N LEU A 395 13.03 -5.91 14.56
CA LEU A 395 14.44 -6.02 14.95
C LEU A 395 14.66 -7.20 15.90
N THR A 396 13.70 -7.46 16.79
CA THR A 396 13.75 -8.61 17.72
C THR A 396 13.61 -9.92 16.94
N ASP A 397 12.66 -10.00 16.03
CA ASP A 397 12.43 -11.19 15.17
C ASP A 397 13.69 -11.53 14.35
N LEU A 398 14.36 -10.51 13.80
CA LEU A 398 15.58 -10.66 13.00
C LEU A 398 16.80 -11.12 13.80
N LEU A 399 16.82 -10.88 15.10
CA LEU A 399 17.96 -11.18 15.96
C LEU A 399 17.70 -12.32 16.95
N GLU A 400 16.48 -12.86 17.02
CA GLU A 400 16.09 -13.85 18.01
C GLU A 400 16.98 -15.11 18.02
N ALA A 401 17.40 -15.56 16.83
CA ALA A 401 18.27 -16.72 16.66
C ALA A 401 19.75 -16.34 16.40
N ALA A 402 20.12 -15.09 16.65
CA ALA A 402 21.46 -14.59 16.37
C ALA A 402 22.51 -15.18 17.30
N THR A 403 23.63 -15.61 16.75
CA THR A 403 24.82 -15.94 17.52
C THR A 403 25.50 -14.67 18.03
N HIS A 404 26.34 -14.81 19.05
CA HIS A 404 27.10 -13.69 19.60
C HIS A 404 27.98 -12.97 18.55
N GLU A 405 28.57 -13.73 17.65
CA GLU A 405 29.39 -13.21 16.56
C GLU A 405 28.54 -12.42 15.54
N GLU A 406 27.41 -12.96 15.12
CA GLU A 406 26.47 -12.26 14.22
C GLU A 406 25.93 -10.97 14.83
N LEU A 407 25.60 -10.97 16.13
CA LEU A 407 25.19 -9.76 16.87
C LEU A 407 26.30 -8.70 16.85
N ARG A 408 27.54 -9.11 17.13
CA ARG A 408 28.71 -8.23 17.10
C ARG A 408 28.89 -7.60 15.72
N ASP A 409 28.82 -8.39 14.66
CA ASP A 409 28.98 -7.93 13.28
C ASP A 409 27.89 -6.95 12.89
N ILE A 410 26.64 -7.24 13.23
CA ILE A 410 25.50 -6.36 12.95
C ILE A 410 25.62 -5.04 13.71
N MET A 411 25.99 -5.10 14.99
CA MET A 411 26.18 -3.88 15.78
C MET A 411 27.30 -3.01 15.22
N GLN A 412 28.42 -3.61 14.82
CA GLN A 412 29.51 -2.89 14.14
C GLN A 412 29.04 -2.28 12.82
N LYS A 413 28.24 -3.02 12.03
CA LYS A 413 27.66 -2.53 10.78
C LYS A 413 26.72 -1.35 11.04
N LEU A 414 25.84 -1.43 12.05
CA LEU A 414 24.95 -0.34 12.46
C LEU A 414 25.70 0.91 12.92
N MET A 415 26.82 0.74 13.66
CA MET A 415 27.64 1.89 14.07
C MET A 415 28.32 2.59 12.89
N ARG A 416 28.74 1.84 11.88
CA ARG A 416 29.52 2.35 10.73
C ARG A 416 28.65 2.87 9.58
N THR A 417 27.41 2.36 9.43
CA THR A 417 26.57 2.73 8.30
C THR A 417 26.21 4.23 8.30
N PRO A 418 26.26 4.92 7.15
CA PRO A 418 25.85 6.32 7.04
C PRO A 418 24.34 6.52 6.92
N VAL A 419 23.58 5.43 6.75
CA VAL A 419 22.13 5.46 6.45
C VAL A 419 21.30 6.07 7.57
N PHE A 420 21.69 5.84 8.81
CA PHE A 420 20.96 6.30 9.98
C PHE A 420 21.65 7.49 10.65
N GLU A 421 20.85 8.46 11.06
CA GLU A 421 21.31 9.53 11.94
C GLU A 421 21.74 8.96 13.29
N GLU A 422 22.65 9.64 13.98
CA GLU A 422 23.22 9.18 15.27
C GLU A 422 22.15 8.82 16.32
N LEU A 423 21.05 9.58 16.38
CA LEU A 423 19.95 9.30 17.29
C LEU A 423 19.27 7.96 16.96
N ASN A 424 19.05 7.69 15.67
CA ASN A 424 18.44 6.46 15.19
C ASN A 424 19.35 5.25 15.40
N LYS A 425 20.68 5.40 15.17
CA LYS A 425 21.67 4.37 15.50
C LYS A 425 21.61 4.01 16.98
N ARG A 426 21.64 5.01 17.86
CA ARG A 426 21.53 4.78 19.32
C ARG A 426 20.23 4.10 19.70
N SER A 427 19.13 4.44 19.05
CA SER A 427 17.83 3.78 19.28
C SER A 427 17.87 2.31 18.90
N LEU A 428 18.39 1.97 17.70
CA LEU A 428 18.52 0.59 17.24
C LEU A 428 19.47 -0.22 18.13
N LEU A 429 20.66 0.32 18.44
CA LEU A 429 21.63 -0.30 19.33
C LEU A 429 21.06 -0.50 20.74
N GLY A 430 20.32 0.48 21.26
CA GLY A 430 19.66 0.37 22.56
C GLY A 430 18.58 -0.72 22.61
N ARG A 431 17.89 -0.98 21.49
CA ARG A 431 16.96 -2.11 21.39
C ARG A 431 17.69 -3.45 21.43
N ILE A 432 18.84 -3.56 20.73
CA ILE A 432 19.67 -4.77 20.73
C ILE A 432 20.21 -5.01 22.15
N ILE A 433 20.79 -4.01 22.80
CA ILE A 433 21.35 -4.13 24.17
C ILE A 433 20.28 -4.51 25.19
N ARG A 434 19.03 -4.04 25.01
CA ARG A 434 17.93 -4.45 25.91
C ARG A 434 17.67 -5.95 25.89
N VAL A 435 17.81 -6.60 24.73
CA VAL A 435 17.64 -8.04 24.56
C VAL A 435 18.93 -8.81 24.88
N TYR A 436 20.08 -8.21 24.56
CA TYR A 436 21.42 -8.78 24.72
C TYR A 436 22.33 -7.82 25.52
N PRO A 437 22.19 -7.76 26.86
CA PRO A 437 22.93 -6.81 27.71
C PRO A 437 24.45 -6.95 27.61
N GLU A 438 24.95 -8.13 27.32
CA GLU A 438 26.36 -8.43 27.12
C GLU A 438 26.99 -7.66 25.94
N MET A 439 26.19 -7.14 25.03
CA MET A 439 26.67 -6.32 23.91
C MET A 439 26.96 -4.86 24.29
N GLN A 440 26.65 -4.44 25.53
CA GLN A 440 26.82 -3.05 25.95
C GLN A 440 28.29 -2.61 25.88
N ALA A 441 29.22 -3.49 26.21
CA ALA A 441 30.66 -3.21 26.17
C ALA A 441 31.15 -2.79 24.77
N LEU A 442 30.53 -3.32 23.71
CA LEU A 442 30.88 -2.98 22.32
C LEU A 442 30.53 -1.52 21.98
N VAL A 443 29.48 -0.97 22.56
CA VAL A 443 28.98 0.39 22.30
C VAL A 443 29.63 1.42 23.20
N SER A 444 29.96 1.06 24.47
CA SER A 444 30.62 1.96 25.43
C SER A 444 32.08 2.23 25.11
N GLY A 445 32.69 1.50 24.16
CA GLY A 445 34.10 1.64 23.80
C GLY A 445 35.04 1.06 24.86
N GLU A 446 34.51 0.38 25.86
CA GLU A 446 35.29 -0.44 26.80
C GLU A 446 35.71 -1.71 26.03
N SER A 447 36.84 -1.58 25.32
CA SER A 447 37.49 -2.71 24.69
C SER A 447 38.00 -3.64 25.77
N ASP A 448 37.66 -4.92 25.65
CA ASP A 448 38.29 -6.05 26.32
C ASP A 448 38.13 -6.13 27.86
N ALA A 449 36.92 -6.35 28.32
CA ALA A 449 36.79 -7.39 29.32
C ALA A 449 37.26 -8.69 28.64
N LYS A 450 38.48 -9.16 28.95
CA LYS A 450 38.94 -10.50 28.56
C LYS A 450 37.77 -11.44 28.79
N PRO A 451 37.43 -12.32 27.84
CA PRO A 451 36.36 -13.28 28.07
C PRO A 451 36.66 -13.96 29.40
N GLN A 452 35.75 -13.85 30.36
CA GLN A 452 35.96 -14.49 31.66
C GLN A 452 35.96 -16.00 31.38
N THR A 453 37.18 -16.56 31.42
CA THR A 453 37.35 -18.00 31.18
C THR A 453 36.64 -18.72 32.32
N LEU A 454 35.60 -19.47 32.00
CA LEU A 454 34.86 -20.27 32.96
C LEU A 454 35.69 -21.50 33.31
N ILE A 455 36.11 -21.60 34.55
CA ILE A 455 36.79 -22.80 35.07
C ILE A 455 35.73 -23.83 35.40
N VAL A 456 35.80 -25.04 34.80
CA VAL A 456 34.86 -26.14 35.00
C VAL A 456 35.61 -27.46 35.10
N SER A 457 35.02 -28.49 35.75
CA SER A 457 35.58 -29.82 35.67
C SER A 457 35.47 -30.42 34.26
N TRP A 458 36.38 -31.31 33.90
CA TRP A 458 36.26 -32.07 32.62
C TRP A 458 34.96 -32.82 32.54
N GLU A 459 34.44 -33.36 33.65
CA GLU A 459 33.20 -34.10 33.74
C GLU A 459 31.98 -33.21 33.39
N SER A 460 31.90 -32.02 34.01
CA SER A 460 30.83 -31.07 33.73
C SER A 460 30.92 -30.51 32.30
N MET A 461 32.15 -30.35 31.79
CA MET A 461 32.35 -29.95 30.39
C MET A 461 31.87 -31.00 29.39
N GLU A 462 32.17 -32.29 29.64
CA GLU A 462 31.69 -33.36 28.77
C GLU A 462 30.17 -33.52 28.85
N LYS A 463 29.59 -33.40 30.02
CA LYS A 463 28.15 -33.40 30.21
C LYS A 463 27.49 -32.27 29.43
N LYS A 464 28.02 -31.07 29.48
CA LYS A 464 27.50 -29.89 28.74
C LYS A 464 27.64 -30.07 27.22
N LYS A 465 28.76 -30.66 26.75
CA LYS A 465 28.92 -31.04 25.33
C LYS A 465 27.88 -32.06 24.88
N ALA A 466 27.62 -33.08 25.69
CA ALA A 466 26.62 -34.10 25.38
C ALA A 466 25.20 -33.49 25.34
N GLU A 467 24.88 -32.55 26.23
CA GLU A 467 23.62 -31.77 26.19
C GLU A 467 23.51 -30.95 24.92
N TYR A 468 24.60 -30.33 24.47
CA TYR A 468 24.66 -29.58 23.23
C TYR A 468 24.48 -30.46 22.01
N ASP A 469 25.14 -31.64 21.98
CA ASP A 469 25.01 -32.59 20.88
C ASP A 469 23.58 -33.17 20.81
N ASP A 470 22.93 -33.44 21.93
CA ASP A 470 21.52 -33.85 21.97
C ASP A 470 20.60 -32.73 21.46
N LEU A 471 20.88 -31.49 21.83
CA LEU A 471 20.14 -30.32 21.38
C LEU A 471 20.21 -30.16 19.85
N VAL A 472 21.43 -30.20 19.29
CA VAL A 472 21.69 -29.93 17.87
C VAL A 472 21.29 -31.13 16.98
N ASN A 473 21.59 -32.36 17.43
CA ASN A 473 21.45 -33.52 16.57
C ASN A 473 20.10 -34.25 16.74
N LYS A 474 19.34 -33.95 17.82
CA LYS A 474 18.01 -34.58 18.06
C LYS A 474 16.91 -33.56 18.18
N LYS A 475 16.93 -32.66 19.19
CA LYS A 475 15.79 -31.78 19.51
C LYS A 475 15.48 -30.78 18.43
N ILE A 476 16.51 -30.13 17.86
CA ILE A 476 16.32 -29.18 16.75
C ILE A 476 15.79 -29.88 15.48
N PRO A 477 16.36 -31.00 15.01
CA PRO A 477 15.80 -31.74 13.87
C PRO A 477 14.40 -32.30 14.10
N GLU A 478 14.06 -32.75 15.34
CA GLU A 478 12.71 -33.17 15.69
C GLU A 478 11.73 -32.02 15.57
N ASN A 479 12.05 -30.87 16.12
CA ASN A 479 11.21 -29.68 16.01
C ASN A 479 11.05 -29.19 14.55
N VAL A 480 12.08 -29.29 13.71
CA VAL A 480 11.96 -29.02 12.28
C VAL A 480 10.94 -29.95 11.62
N LYS A 481 10.92 -31.23 11.98
CA LYS A 481 9.91 -32.18 11.48
C LYS A 481 8.51 -31.84 11.98
N GLU A 482 8.36 -31.45 13.25
CA GLU A 482 7.08 -30.99 13.81
C GLU A 482 6.55 -29.76 13.05
N ILE A 483 7.42 -28.79 12.74
CA ILE A 483 7.06 -27.64 11.92
C ILE A 483 6.59 -28.07 10.53
N GLN A 484 7.29 -29.02 9.88
CA GLN A 484 6.90 -29.55 8.57
C GLN A 484 5.53 -30.26 8.61
N VAL A 485 5.29 -31.08 9.63
CA VAL A 485 4.01 -31.78 9.82
C VAL A 485 2.89 -30.77 10.08
N ALA A 486 3.09 -29.84 11.01
CA ALA A 486 2.10 -28.80 11.30
C ALA A 486 1.79 -27.94 10.07
N ARG A 487 2.79 -27.67 9.22
CA ARG A 487 2.62 -26.96 7.95
C ARG A 487 1.71 -27.71 6.96
N SER A 488 1.73 -29.03 6.96
CA SER A 488 0.91 -29.85 6.07
C SER A 488 -0.60 -29.83 6.38
N TYR A 489 -1.00 -29.35 7.56
CA TYR A 489 -2.41 -29.27 7.98
C TYR A 489 -3.18 -28.06 7.37
N GLY A 490 -2.55 -27.20 6.59
CA GLY A 490 -3.21 -26.08 5.89
C GLY A 490 -3.11 -24.77 6.65
N ASP A 491 -4.17 -23.97 6.67
CA ASP A 491 -4.19 -22.57 7.12
C ASP A 491 -3.27 -22.25 8.31
N LEU A 492 -2.11 -21.64 8.00
CA LEU A 492 -1.05 -21.36 8.98
C LEU A 492 -1.42 -20.25 9.98
N ARG A 493 -2.41 -19.40 9.65
CA ARG A 493 -2.82 -18.30 10.54
C ARG A 493 -3.60 -18.79 11.76
N GLU A 494 -4.38 -19.86 11.59
CA GLU A 494 -5.19 -20.46 12.65
C GLU A 494 -4.58 -21.76 13.22
N ASN A 495 -3.43 -22.19 12.70
CA ASN A 495 -2.77 -23.44 13.10
C ASN A 495 -1.98 -23.26 14.42
N PHE A 496 -2.60 -23.69 15.53
CA PHE A 496 -1.97 -23.63 16.85
C PHE A 496 -0.74 -24.53 16.99
N GLU A 497 -0.72 -25.67 16.31
CA GLU A 497 0.41 -26.61 16.33
C GLU A 497 1.63 -26.01 15.65
N PHE A 498 1.43 -25.34 14.51
CA PHE A 498 2.49 -24.60 13.84
C PHE A 498 3.07 -23.47 14.72
N LYS A 499 2.20 -22.68 15.38
CA LYS A 499 2.63 -21.62 16.30
C LYS A 499 3.42 -22.18 17.49
N ALA A 500 2.95 -23.29 18.09
CA ALA A 500 3.63 -23.94 19.21
C ALA A 500 5.00 -24.50 18.79
N ALA A 501 5.08 -25.16 17.62
CA ALA A 501 6.34 -25.70 17.10
C ALA A 501 7.34 -24.59 16.76
N LYS A 502 6.89 -23.43 16.27
CA LYS A 502 7.72 -22.25 16.03
C LYS A 502 8.21 -21.62 17.33
N GLU A 503 7.37 -21.54 18.35
CA GLU A 503 7.80 -21.09 19.67
C GLU A 503 8.87 -22.00 20.27
N MET A 504 8.69 -23.31 20.14
CA MET A 504 9.70 -24.29 20.55
C MET A 504 11.02 -24.10 19.78
N GLN A 505 10.94 -23.81 18.46
CA GLN A 505 12.14 -23.49 17.67
C GLN A 505 12.92 -22.31 18.24
N ARG A 506 12.20 -21.27 18.68
CA ARG A 506 12.80 -20.08 19.32
C ARG A 506 13.53 -20.45 20.61
N VAL A 507 12.86 -21.23 21.47
CA VAL A 507 13.44 -21.71 22.74
C VAL A 507 14.70 -22.54 22.49
N LEU A 508 14.64 -23.48 21.55
CA LEU A 508 15.78 -24.34 21.20
C LEU A 508 16.96 -23.55 20.62
N SER A 509 16.67 -22.56 19.76
CA SER A 509 17.69 -21.67 19.18
C SER A 509 18.39 -20.83 20.24
N ARG A 510 17.64 -20.26 21.19
CA ARG A 510 18.21 -19.51 22.33
C ARG A 510 19.10 -20.41 23.18
N ARG A 511 18.61 -21.59 23.56
CA ARG A 511 19.38 -22.52 24.37
C ARG A 511 20.66 -23.00 23.66
N ARG A 512 20.59 -23.18 22.34
CA ARG A 512 21.77 -23.49 21.53
C ARG A 512 22.82 -22.38 21.62
N ALA A 513 22.42 -21.12 21.38
CA ALA A 513 23.32 -19.97 21.42
C ALA A 513 23.96 -19.77 22.81
N GLU A 514 23.17 -19.95 23.90
CA GLU A 514 23.66 -19.89 25.27
C GLU A 514 24.70 -21.00 25.54
N THR A 515 24.40 -22.24 25.15
CA THR A 515 25.31 -23.38 25.37
C THR A 515 26.59 -23.26 24.55
N GLU A 516 26.51 -22.78 23.29
CA GLU A 516 27.70 -22.51 22.45
C GLU A 516 28.61 -21.47 23.10
N ARG A 517 28.05 -20.38 23.59
CA ARG A 517 28.80 -19.33 24.29
C ARG A 517 29.49 -19.86 25.55
N ASP A 518 28.74 -20.61 26.38
CA ASP A 518 29.25 -21.20 27.63
C ASP A 518 30.42 -22.16 27.34
N LEU A 519 30.28 -23.02 26.32
CA LEU A 519 31.32 -23.96 25.90
C LEU A 519 32.56 -23.25 25.33
N ALA A 520 32.35 -22.16 24.57
CA ALA A 520 33.47 -21.36 24.04
C ALA A 520 34.32 -20.68 25.11
N GLN A 521 33.71 -20.34 26.25
CA GLN A 521 34.41 -19.70 27.39
C GLN A 521 34.94 -20.70 28.41
N ALA A 522 34.51 -21.96 28.36
CA ALA A 522 34.85 -22.97 29.36
C ALA A 522 36.28 -23.48 29.19
N ARG A 523 36.99 -23.60 30.30
CA ARG A 523 38.28 -24.24 30.42
C ARG A 523 38.17 -25.42 31.40
N GLY A 524 38.36 -26.61 30.91
CA GLY A 524 38.34 -27.83 31.72
C GLY A 524 39.57 -27.91 32.65
N THR A 525 39.37 -28.38 33.86
CA THR A 525 40.41 -28.64 34.87
C THR A 525 40.08 -29.90 35.68
N ASP A 526 41.10 -30.51 36.25
CA ASP A 526 40.98 -31.60 37.20
C ASP A 526 41.13 -31.15 38.67
N PHE A 527 41.35 -29.83 38.89
CA PHE A 527 41.61 -29.21 40.21
C PHE A 527 42.79 -29.85 40.97
N ALA A 528 43.76 -30.44 40.27
CA ALA A 528 44.78 -31.29 40.86
C ALA A 528 45.75 -30.55 41.80
N ASN A 529 45.99 -29.26 41.63
CA ASN A 529 46.96 -28.47 42.44
C ASN A 529 46.39 -27.08 42.79
N PRO A 530 45.35 -27.02 43.67
CA PRO A 530 44.82 -25.72 44.09
C PRO A 530 45.79 -25.02 45.10
N ASP A 531 45.76 -23.70 45.11
CA ASP A 531 46.46 -22.93 46.17
C ASP A 531 45.70 -23.11 47.49
N THR A 532 46.30 -23.80 48.46
CA THR A 532 45.73 -24.03 49.80
C THR A 532 46.21 -22.99 50.83
N ALA A 533 47.09 -22.04 50.47
CA ALA A 533 47.47 -20.93 51.32
C ALA A 533 46.31 -19.94 51.53
N GLN A 534 45.37 -19.94 50.63
CA GLN A 534 44.15 -19.15 50.66
C GLN A 534 43.01 -19.96 50.01
N VAL A 535 41.78 -19.55 50.28
CA VAL A 535 40.62 -20.18 49.61
C VAL A 535 40.68 -19.90 48.12
N SER A 536 40.68 -20.97 47.31
CA SER A 536 40.76 -20.92 45.86
C SER A 536 39.84 -21.99 45.22
N VAL A 537 39.68 -21.94 43.89
CA VAL A 537 38.95 -22.98 43.16
C VAL A 537 39.70 -24.30 43.26
N GLY A 538 39.02 -25.37 43.66
CA GLY A 538 39.61 -26.69 43.94
C GLY A 538 39.94 -26.91 45.42
N THR A 539 39.47 -26.06 46.34
CA THR A 539 39.72 -26.25 47.80
C THR A 539 38.47 -26.68 48.57
N ILE A 540 38.69 -27.40 49.64
CA ILE A 540 37.72 -27.72 50.68
C ILE A 540 37.96 -26.76 51.84
N VAL A 541 36.94 -26.04 52.26
CA VAL A 541 36.99 -25.03 53.31
C VAL A 541 36.12 -25.45 54.47
N THR A 542 36.71 -25.51 55.62
CA THR A 542 36.01 -25.77 56.88
C THR A 542 35.79 -24.43 57.58
N LEU A 543 34.52 -24.10 57.80
CA LEU A 543 34.08 -22.88 58.48
C LEU A 543 33.55 -23.20 59.85
N LYS A 544 33.90 -22.40 60.87
CA LYS A 544 33.32 -22.49 62.22
C LYS A 544 32.56 -21.20 62.52
N GLU A 545 31.31 -21.31 62.79
CA GLU A 545 30.46 -20.17 63.15
C GLU A 545 30.84 -19.60 64.51
N THR A 546 30.91 -18.26 64.59
CA THR A 546 31.40 -17.58 65.77
C THR A 546 30.39 -17.58 66.93
N GLY A 547 29.11 -17.82 66.66
CA GLY A 547 28.02 -17.76 67.66
C GLY A 547 27.71 -19.10 68.34
N ASP A 548 27.43 -20.16 67.59
CA ASP A 548 27.00 -21.46 68.08
C ASP A 548 28.07 -22.58 67.97
N GLY A 549 29.22 -22.27 67.37
CA GLY A 549 30.32 -23.22 67.18
C GLY A 549 30.07 -24.28 66.11
N ARG A 550 29.05 -24.16 65.32
CA ARG A 550 28.72 -25.08 64.23
C ARG A 550 29.83 -25.09 63.20
N THR A 551 30.14 -26.25 62.67
CA THR A 551 31.15 -26.44 61.64
C THR A 551 30.48 -26.81 60.33
N ASP A 552 30.69 -26.02 59.29
CA ASP A 552 30.22 -26.29 57.94
C ASP A 552 31.42 -26.51 57.00
N VAL A 553 31.26 -27.47 56.07
CA VAL A 553 32.33 -27.80 55.12
C VAL A 553 31.83 -27.52 53.70
N TYR A 554 32.53 -26.71 52.97
CA TYR A 554 32.21 -26.38 51.58
C TYR A 554 33.36 -26.73 50.64
N THR A 555 33.03 -27.35 49.52
CA THR A 555 34.01 -27.62 48.46
C THR A 555 33.79 -26.62 47.32
N ILE A 556 34.78 -25.78 47.02
CA ILE A 556 34.68 -24.76 45.98
C ILE A 556 35.21 -25.33 44.67
N LEU A 557 34.35 -25.56 43.71
CA LEU A 557 34.69 -26.10 42.38
C LEU A 557 34.31 -25.14 41.23
N GLY A 558 34.27 -25.68 40.04
CA GLY A 558 34.03 -24.91 38.81
C GLY A 558 32.62 -24.36 38.68
N ALA A 559 32.43 -23.55 37.65
CA ALA A 559 31.15 -22.84 37.41
C ALA A 559 29.95 -23.76 37.29
N TRP A 560 30.13 -24.98 36.76
CA TRP A 560 29.05 -25.94 36.48
C TRP A 560 29.05 -27.15 37.44
N ASP A 561 29.94 -27.15 38.46
CA ASP A 561 30.20 -28.27 39.33
C ASP A 561 29.42 -28.23 40.67
N GLY A 562 28.52 -27.22 40.83
CA GLY A 562 27.75 -27.05 42.06
C GLY A 562 26.81 -28.25 42.33
N ASP A 563 26.92 -28.81 43.58
CA ASP A 563 26.05 -29.85 44.09
C ASP A 563 25.78 -29.55 45.59
N PRO A 564 24.66 -28.87 45.88
CA PRO A 564 24.33 -28.45 47.23
C PRO A 564 24.21 -29.63 48.21
N ASP A 565 23.77 -30.78 47.76
CA ASP A 565 23.58 -31.97 48.59
C ASP A 565 24.91 -32.56 49.10
N LYS A 566 25.98 -32.31 48.36
CA LYS A 566 27.36 -32.70 48.72
C LYS A 566 28.19 -31.56 49.31
N GLY A 567 27.59 -30.39 49.56
CA GLY A 567 28.33 -29.20 50.00
C GLY A 567 29.28 -28.64 48.95
N ILE A 568 29.07 -28.98 47.66
CA ILE A 568 29.89 -28.44 46.56
C ILE A 568 29.25 -27.14 46.05
N VAL A 569 30.01 -26.06 46.07
CA VAL A 569 29.55 -24.77 45.62
C VAL A 569 30.37 -24.28 44.41
N SER A 570 29.67 -23.72 43.43
CA SER A 570 30.33 -23.04 42.31
C SER A 570 31.16 -21.85 42.84
N TYR A 571 32.34 -21.65 42.27
CA TYR A 571 33.14 -20.48 42.61
C TYR A 571 32.47 -19.15 42.27
N GLN A 572 31.45 -19.16 41.43
CA GLN A 572 30.64 -17.99 41.07
C GLN A 572 29.53 -17.71 42.08
N SER A 573 29.25 -18.60 43.01
CA SER A 573 28.20 -18.38 44.01
C SER A 573 28.57 -17.27 44.98
N ALA A 574 27.58 -16.56 45.50
CA ALA A 574 27.78 -15.49 46.48
C ALA A 574 28.58 -15.99 47.71
N LEU A 575 28.31 -17.23 48.15
CA LEU A 575 29.04 -17.88 49.25
C LEU A 575 30.50 -18.08 48.89
N ALA A 576 30.82 -18.65 47.73
CA ALA A 576 32.20 -18.89 47.32
C ALA A 576 32.97 -17.59 47.10
N GLN A 577 32.32 -16.57 46.51
CA GLN A 577 32.92 -15.25 46.31
C GLN A 577 33.27 -14.53 47.64
N ALA A 578 32.47 -14.75 48.67
CA ALA A 578 32.77 -14.23 50.02
C ALA A 578 33.94 -14.94 50.69
N LEU A 579 34.32 -16.15 50.25
CA LEU A 579 35.40 -16.95 50.83
C LEU A 579 36.71 -16.87 50.05
N ILE A 580 36.64 -16.76 48.71
CA ILE A 580 37.83 -16.78 47.83
C ILE A 580 38.81 -15.66 48.19
N GLY A 581 40.11 -16.03 48.32
CA GLY A 581 41.20 -15.13 48.67
C GLY A 581 41.47 -15.00 50.15
N HIS A 582 40.56 -15.47 51.02
CA HIS A 582 40.78 -15.44 52.48
C HIS A 582 41.65 -16.60 52.95
N LYS A 583 42.34 -16.40 54.08
CA LYS A 583 43.32 -17.32 54.65
C LYS A 583 42.75 -18.07 55.87
N PRO A 584 43.39 -19.20 56.28
CA PRO A 584 43.01 -19.90 57.50
C PRO A 584 43.19 -18.93 58.71
N GLY A 585 42.20 -18.91 59.60
CA GLY A 585 42.15 -18.06 60.79
C GLY A 585 41.39 -16.74 60.59
N GLU A 586 41.09 -16.33 59.38
CA GLU A 586 40.31 -15.09 59.07
C GLU A 586 38.81 -15.27 59.35
N GLN A 587 38.20 -14.16 59.79
CA GLN A 587 36.72 -14.09 59.89
C GLN A 587 36.13 -13.55 58.60
N VAL A 588 35.06 -14.18 58.14
CA VAL A 588 34.36 -13.87 56.89
C VAL A 588 32.86 -13.78 57.15
N ASN A 589 32.20 -12.89 56.43
CA ASN A 589 30.75 -12.84 56.43
C ASN A 589 30.22 -13.71 55.30
N VAL A 590 29.51 -14.78 55.66
CA VAL A 590 28.98 -15.76 54.73
C VAL A 590 27.51 -15.47 54.48
N PRO A 591 27.09 -15.15 53.23
CA PRO A 591 25.70 -14.94 52.93
C PRO A 591 24.93 -16.27 52.99
N THR A 592 23.80 -16.30 53.71
CA THR A 592 22.90 -17.44 53.79
C THR A 592 21.46 -17.01 53.52
N GLU A 593 20.56 -17.96 53.30
CA GLU A 593 19.14 -17.69 53.05
C GLU A 593 18.44 -16.92 54.19
N HIS A 594 19.01 -17.01 55.43
CA HIS A 594 18.47 -16.38 56.65
C HIS A 594 19.24 -15.11 57.07
N GLY A 595 20.10 -14.56 56.19
CA GLY A 595 20.94 -13.41 56.45
C GLY A 595 22.44 -13.75 56.57
N ASP A 596 23.29 -12.74 56.64
CA ASP A 596 24.74 -12.90 56.71
C ASP A 596 25.15 -13.47 58.09
N ARG A 597 26.00 -14.50 58.06
CA ARG A 597 26.61 -15.10 59.27
C ARG A 597 28.09 -14.86 59.28
N THR A 598 28.64 -14.59 60.47
CA THR A 598 30.06 -14.46 60.65
C THR A 598 30.67 -15.81 61.03
N ALA A 599 31.59 -16.31 60.21
CA ALA A 599 32.31 -17.57 60.45
C ALA A 599 33.83 -17.35 60.36
N ARG A 600 34.58 -18.19 61.01
CA ARG A 600 36.03 -18.23 60.93
C ARG A 600 36.47 -19.42 60.08
N ILE A 601 37.42 -19.21 59.17
CA ILE A 601 38.04 -20.27 58.38
C ILE A 601 38.96 -21.07 59.27
N GLU A 602 38.60 -22.33 59.59
CA GLU A 602 39.44 -23.22 60.40
C GLU A 602 40.54 -23.88 59.59
N LYS A 603 40.17 -24.39 58.38
CA LYS A 603 41.07 -25.23 57.58
C LYS A 603 40.77 -25.08 56.10
N ILE A 604 41.83 -25.12 55.28
CA ILE A 604 41.75 -25.17 53.82
C ILE A 604 42.50 -26.43 53.35
N GLU A 605 41.87 -27.31 52.62
CA GLU A 605 42.46 -28.53 52.07
C GLU A 605 42.29 -28.58 50.56
N ALA A 606 43.20 -29.29 49.89
CA ALA A 606 43.05 -29.52 48.46
C ALA A 606 41.93 -30.54 48.20
N TYR A 607 41.04 -30.24 47.25
CA TYR A 607 40.06 -31.21 46.76
C TYR A 607 40.81 -32.37 46.09
N LYS A 608 40.52 -33.59 46.52
CA LYS A 608 41.00 -34.82 45.89
C LYS A 608 39.78 -35.56 45.35
N LYS A 609 39.77 -35.78 44.00
CA LYS A 609 38.73 -36.57 43.35
C LYS A 609 38.76 -38.01 43.75
#